data_9f36af1ce6aaca58e0c68ea38586388c
#
_entry.id   9f36af1ce6aaca58e0c68ea38586388c
#
_cell.length_a   1.000
_cell.length_b   1.000
_cell.length_c   1.000
_cell.angle_alpha   90.00
_cell.angle_beta   90.00
_cell.angle_gamma   90.00
#
_symmetry.space_group_name_H-M   'P 1'
#
loop_
_entity.id
_entity.type
_entity.pdbx_description
1 polymer ?
#
loop_
_entity_poly.entity_id
_entity_poly.type
_entity_poly.pdbx_seq_one_letter_code
_entity_poly.pdbx_strand_id
1 'polypeptide(L)'
;MKSHDDLFQSMSIEALRARYRAGSLTPAQLVEAIAARTSGDDPHHAWIRPLSRNEMMRYADALEGRDIDALPLYGVPFAIKDNIDLAGIPTTAACPAYAYTPTVSAPVVARLIAAGAIPIGKTNLDQFATGLSGQRSPHGACRNALDPRYASGGSSSGSAVSVALGLAAFSLGTDTAGSGRVPAAFHGLFGLKPTKGVLSTLGVVPACKSLDCVSIFAHSADDAQRVFDAARGVAPSDPYAREFQPPPGAAQPDAQPSLRGVRFGVPRADQLEFFGDTSYAHAFDAALTRLRAARAELVEIDFEPFLATARLLYEGPWVAERLAAIREFADAQPDALHPVIREIIGGAARWSAADAFAAFDRLAFLRMQAAQVWQRIDAIVTPTSATTATVDELEADPIRVNSRFGYYTNFVNLLDLSALAVPAGVCTVGRHAGLPFGVSFVARAHEDIVLLDLARAWLDETTAAPGSIYDATTVRPGESHDRH
;
A
#
# COMPACT_ATOMS: atom_id res chain seq x y z
N MET A 1 -14.28 -14.95 -31.03
CA MET A 1 -13.49 -13.96 -30.30
C MET A 1 -14.12 -13.84 -28.93
N LYS A 2 -13.41 -14.23 -27.85
CA LYS A 2 -13.88 -13.96 -26.49
C LYS A 2 -13.91 -12.45 -26.29
N SER A 3 -14.91 -11.91 -25.58
CA SER A 3 -15.01 -10.47 -25.35
C SER A 3 -13.77 -9.98 -24.62
N HIS A 4 -13.34 -8.74 -24.83
CA HIS A 4 -12.21 -8.15 -24.10
C HIS A 4 -12.41 -8.22 -22.56
N ASP A 5 -13.65 -8.21 -22.09
CA ASP A 5 -14.00 -8.28 -20.66
C ASP A 5 -13.68 -9.63 -20.02
N ASP A 6 -13.74 -10.74 -20.78
CA ASP A 6 -13.36 -12.07 -20.28
C ASP A 6 -11.87 -12.17 -19.88
N LEU A 7 -11.01 -11.30 -20.43
CA LEU A 7 -9.58 -11.28 -20.12
C LEU A 7 -9.28 -10.75 -18.71
N PHE A 8 -10.14 -9.88 -18.19
CA PHE A 8 -9.98 -9.21 -16.90
C PHE A 8 -10.86 -9.79 -15.77
N GLN A 9 -11.52 -10.93 -16.00
CA GLN A 9 -12.39 -11.58 -15.00
C GLN A 9 -11.67 -11.94 -13.69
N SER A 10 -10.37 -12.22 -13.73
CA SER A 10 -9.54 -12.38 -12.54
C SER A 10 -8.09 -12.06 -12.86
N MET A 11 -7.55 -11.09 -12.18
CA MET A 11 -6.13 -10.70 -12.25
C MET A 11 -5.31 -11.33 -11.13
N SER A 12 -5.84 -12.30 -10.37
CA SER A 12 -5.02 -13.02 -9.38
C SER A 12 -3.88 -13.76 -10.10
N ILE A 13 -2.73 -13.82 -9.45
CA ILE A 13 -1.52 -14.44 -10.03
C ILE A 13 -1.78 -15.91 -10.39
N GLU A 14 -2.48 -16.65 -9.52
CA GLU A 14 -2.78 -18.06 -9.78
C GLU A 14 -3.74 -18.24 -10.97
N ALA A 15 -4.77 -17.41 -11.09
CA ALA A 15 -5.69 -17.48 -12.22
C ALA A 15 -5.00 -17.18 -13.56
N LEU A 16 -4.10 -16.19 -13.59
CA LEU A 16 -3.30 -15.89 -14.78
C LEU A 16 -2.40 -17.07 -15.15
N ARG A 17 -1.65 -17.62 -14.19
CA ARG A 17 -0.76 -18.77 -14.39
C ARG A 17 -1.52 -20.01 -14.87
N ALA A 18 -2.69 -20.29 -14.30
CA ALA A 18 -3.54 -21.39 -14.73
C ALA A 18 -3.98 -21.24 -16.19
N ARG A 19 -4.33 -20.03 -16.62
CA ARG A 19 -4.69 -19.73 -18.01
C ARG A 19 -3.50 -19.87 -18.97
N TYR A 20 -2.29 -19.47 -18.55
CA TYR A 20 -1.06 -19.67 -19.33
C TYR A 20 -0.73 -21.16 -19.48
N ARG A 21 -0.79 -21.97 -18.40
CA ARG A 21 -0.59 -23.41 -18.46
C ARG A 21 -1.59 -24.12 -19.38
N ALA A 22 -2.82 -23.67 -19.36
CA ALA A 22 -3.89 -24.21 -20.23
C ALA A 22 -3.78 -23.73 -21.69
N GLY A 23 -2.85 -22.81 -22.01
CA GLY A 23 -2.73 -22.22 -23.35
C GLY A 23 -3.93 -21.34 -23.78
N SER A 24 -4.82 -21.01 -22.83
CA SER A 24 -6.02 -20.20 -23.11
C SER A 24 -5.74 -18.70 -23.11
N LEU A 25 -4.55 -18.29 -22.67
CA LEU A 25 -4.03 -16.93 -22.66
C LEU A 25 -2.50 -16.98 -22.87
N THR A 26 -1.94 -15.95 -23.51
CA THR A 26 -0.50 -15.74 -23.58
C THR A 26 -0.15 -14.38 -22.96
N PRO A 27 1.11 -14.18 -22.46
CA PRO A 27 1.56 -12.87 -21.98
C PRO A 27 1.38 -11.77 -23.02
N ALA A 28 1.66 -12.05 -24.31
CA ALA A 28 1.47 -11.12 -25.41
C ALA A 28 -0.01 -10.69 -25.58
N GLN A 29 -0.95 -11.64 -25.49
CA GLN A 29 -2.38 -11.33 -25.56
C GLN A 29 -2.84 -10.46 -24.39
N LEU A 30 -2.32 -10.71 -23.19
CA LEU A 30 -2.64 -9.89 -22.02
C LEU A 30 -2.06 -8.47 -22.17
N VAL A 31 -0.83 -8.33 -22.66
CA VAL A 31 -0.20 -7.03 -22.97
C VAL A 31 -1.03 -6.24 -23.98
N GLU A 32 -1.51 -6.87 -25.07
CA GLU A 32 -2.40 -6.20 -26.04
C GLU A 32 -3.66 -5.65 -25.37
N ALA A 33 -4.30 -6.46 -24.52
CA ALA A 33 -5.52 -6.06 -23.84
C ALA A 33 -5.28 -4.91 -22.84
N ILE A 34 -4.17 -4.96 -22.08
CA ILE A 34 -3.78 -3.88 -21.16
C ILE A 34 -3.47 -2.59 -21.94
N ALA A 35 -2.66 -2.69 -23.02
CA ALA A 35 -2.32 -1.53 -23.85
C ALA A 35 -3.57 -0.85 -24.42
N ALA A 36 -4.54 -1.62 -24.87
CA ALA A 36 -5.80 -1.08 -25.38
C ALA A 36 -6.59 -0.32 -24.30
N ARG A 37 -6.57 -0.79 -23.03
CA ARG A 37 -7.29 -0.14 -21.93
C ARG A 37 -6.53 1.07 -21.36
N THR A 38 -5.21 1.09 -21.43
CA THR A 38 -4.39 2.18 -20.88
C THR A 38 -4.03 3.28 -21.88
N SER A 39 -4.39 3.10 -23.17
CA SER A 39 -4.16 4.09 -24.23
C SER A 39 -5.25 5.16 -24.35
N GLY A 40 -6.36 5.02 -23.64
CA GLY A 40 -7.47 5.96 -23.63
C GLY A 40 -7.40 6.98 -22.50
N ASP A 41 -8.55 7.63 -22.25
CA ASP A 41 -8.69 8.54 -21.12
C ASP A 41 -8.53 7.77 -19.80
N ASP A 42 -7.88 8.44 -18.83
CA ASP A 42 -7.73 7.99 -17.45
C ASP A 42 -8.60 8.85 -16.51
N PRO A 43 -9.89 8.56 -16.34
CA PRO A 43 -10.79 9.36 -15.53
C PRO A 43 -10.44 9.31 -14.03
N HIS A 44 -9.63 8.34 -13.62
CA HIS A 44 -9.17 8.19 -12.25
C HIS A 44 -7.83 8.88 -11.97
N HIS A 45 -7.14 9.39 -13.00
CA HIS A 45 -5.77 9.91 -12.89
C HIS A 45 -4.84 8.93 -12.16
N ALA A 46 -4.96 7.65 -12.48
CA ALA A 46 -4.16 6.58 -11.87
C ALA A 46 -2.73 6.55 -12.40
N TRP A 47 -2.50 7.06 -13.61
CA TRP A 47 -1.23 6.97 -14.31
C TRP A 47 -0.55 8.33 -14.47
N ILE A 48 0.77 8.36 -14.26
CA ILE A 48 1.64 9.41 -14.77
C ILE A 48 2.12 9.03 -16.16
N ARG A 49 2.49 7.75 -16.34
CA ARG A 49 2.96 7.23 -17.61
C ARG A 49 2.65 5.74 -17.77
N PRO A 50 1.56 5.35 -18.43
CA PRO A 50 1.41 3.98 -18.91
C PRO A 50 2.57 3.64 -19.87
N LEU A 51 3.07 2.40 -19.84
CA LEU A 51 3.99 1.93 -20.86
C LEU A 51 3.24 1.73 -22.17
N SER A 52 3.89 2.08 -23.27
CA SER A 52 3.38 1.76 -24.60
C SER A 52 3.32 0.25 -24.83
N ARG A 53 2.46 -0.18 -25.75
CA ARG A 53 2.39 -1.58 -26.18
C ARG A 53 3.80 -2.16 -26.47
N ASN A 54 4.62 -1.45 -27.24
CA ASN A 54 5.94 -1.93 -27.62
C ASN A 54 6.90 -2.05 -26.43
N GLU A 55 6.79 -1.17 -25.43
CA GLU A 55 7.60 -1.24 -24.20
C GLU A 55 7.20 -2.45 -23.35
N MET A 56 5.91 -2.73 -23.22
CA MET A 56 5.42 -3.91 -22.49
C MET A 56 5.74 -5.21 -23.23
N MET A 57 5.57 -5.20 -24.58
CA MET A 57 5.78 -6.39 -25.39
C MET A 57 7.21 -6.94 -25.28
N ARG A 58 8.22 -6.07 -25.12
CA ARG A 58 9.61 -6.52 -24.92
C ARG A 58 9.78 -7.46 -23.72
N TYR A 59 9.00 -7.24 -22.67
CA TYR A 59 9.00 -8.13 -21.49
C TYR A 59 8.22 -9.41 -21.74
N ALA A 60 7.13 -9.35 -22.51
CA ALA A 60 6.36 -10.52 -22.91
C ALA A 60 7.17 -11.44 -23.85
N ASP A 61 7.85 -10.85 -24.84
CA ASP A 61 8.71 -11.57 -25.80
C ASP A 61 9.90 -12.27 -25.08
N ALA A 62 10.43 -11.64 -24.02
CA ALA A 62 11.52 -12.25 -23.20
C ALA A 62 11.05 -13.48 -22.42
N LEU A 63 9.76 -13.75 -22.33
CA LEU A 63 9.20 -14.95 -21.68
C LEU A 63 8.94 -16.10 -22.69
N GLU A 64 9.06 -15.83 -24.00
CA GLU A 64 8.81 -16.84 -25.01
C GLU A 64 9.77 -18.04 -24.83
N GLY A 65 9.20 -19.24 -24.80
CA GLY A 65 9.95 -20.47 -24.58
C GLY A 65 10.46 -20.69 -23.15
N ARG A 66 10.17 -19.79 -22.20
CA ARG A 66 10.51 -19.97 -20.78
C ARG A 66 9.50 -20.88 -20.10
N ASP A 67 9.98 -21.66 -19.15
CA ASP A 67 9.12 -22.51 -18.32
C ASP A 67 8.30 -21.66 -17.34
N ILE A 68 6.96 -21.82 -17.40
CA ILE A 68 6.00 -21.12 -16.53
C ILE A 68 6.25 -21.45 -15.06
N ASP A 69 6.64 -22.68 -14.76
CA ASP A 69 6.81 -23.14 -13.38
C ASP A 69 8.16 -22.72 -12.78
N ALA A 70 9.15 -22.44 -13.63
CA ALA A 70 10.43 -21.89 -13.21
C ALA A 70 10.36 -20.39 -12.84
N LEU A 71 9.31 -19.67 -13.28
CA LEU A 71 9.14 -18.24 -13.04
C LEU A 71 7.88 -17.97 -12.20
N PRO A 72 8.02 -17.64 -10.91
CA PRO A 72 6.87 -17.49 -10.01
C PRO A 72 5.87 -16.39 -10.43
N LEU A 73 6.31 -15.41 -11.22
CA LEU A 73 5.51 -14.30 -11.72
C LEU A 73 5.43 -14.28 -13.26
N TYR A 74 5.52 -15.44 -13.91
CA TYR A 74 5.48 -15.56 -15.38
C TYR A 74 4.28 -14.84 -15.98
N GLY A 75 4.54 -13.78 -16.77
CA GLY A 75 3.53 -13.02 -17.49
C GLY A 75 2.60 -12.16 -16.60
N VAL A 76 2.92 -12.00 -15.31
CA VAL A 76 2.08 -11.26 -14.37
C VAL A 76 2.28 -9.75 -14.55
N PRO A 77 1.23 -8.96 -14.90
CA PRO A 77 1.35 -7.53 -15.10
C PRO A 77 1.39 -6.79 -13.76
N PHE A 78 2.30 -5.81 -13.65
CA PHE A 78 2.39 -4.98 -12.46
C PHE A 78 2.64 -3.51 -12.74
N ALA A 79 2.10 -2.65 -11.87
CA ALA A 79 2.28 -1.22 -11.92
C ALA A 79 3.36 -0.76 -10.90
N ILE A 80 3.99 0.38 -11.16
CA ILE A 80 5.11 0.89 -10.38
C ILE A 80 4.82 2.34 -10.00
N LYS A 81 4.79 2.65 -8.71
CA LYS A 81 4.68 4.03 -8.23
C LYS A 81 5.81 4.89 -8.82
N ASP A 82 5.47 6.10 -9.27
CA ASP A 82 6.42 6.90 -10.05
C ASP A 82 7.58 7.51 -9.25
N ASN A 83 7.75 7.12 -8.02
CA ASN A 83 8.98 7.37 -7.27
C ASN A 83 9.93 6.16 -7.22
N ILE A 84 9.64 5.06 -7.95
CA ILE A 84 10.46 3.84 -8.03
C ILE A 84 11.00 3.70 -9.46
N ASP A 85 12.29 3.48 -9.60
CA ASP A 85 13.00 3.44 -10.87
C ASP A 85 12.70 2.19 -11.70
N LEU A 86 12.38 2.42 -12.99
CA LEU A 86 12.36 1.42 -14.04
C LEU A 86 13.33 1.88 -15.14
N ALA A 87 14.33 1.07 -15.48
CA ALA A 87 15.36 1.42 -16.45
C ALA A 87 14.80 1.92 -17.78
N GLY A 88 15.30 3.05 -18.25
CA GLY A 88 14.89 3.69 -19.50
C GLY A 88 13.53 4.39 -19.48
N ILE A 89 12.84 4.40 -18.35
CA ILE A 89 11.54 5.04 -18.15
C ILE A 89 11.68 6.19 -17.15
N PRO A 90 11.21 7.39 -17.46
CA PRO A 90 11.32 8.53 -16.54
C PRO A 90 10.71 8.26 -15.16
N THR A 91 11.40 8.75 -14.13
CA THR A 91 10.92 8.83 -12.74
C THR A 91 10.76 10.31 -12.40
N THR A 92 9.57 10.72 -11.93
CA THR A 92 9.25 12.11 -11.64
C THR A 92 8.85 12.37 -10.19
N ALA A 93 8.46 11.34 -9.43
CA ALA A 93 7.85 11.46 -8.11
C ALA A 93 6.65 12.44 -8.09
N ALA A 94 5.84 12.46 -9.16
CA ALA A 94 4.76 13.41 -9.43
C ALA A 94 5.24 14.89 -9.46
N CYS A 95 6.47 15.12 -9.86
CA CYS A 95 7.02 16.45 -10.10
C CYS A 95 7.70 16.47 -11.47
N PRO A 96 7.04 16.97 -12.54
CA PRO A 96 7.62 16.96 -13.90
C PRO A 96 8.99 17.62 -14.00
N ALA A 97 9.24 18.68 -13.23
CA ALA A 97 10.51 19.38 -13.21
C ALA A 97 11.66 18.60 -12.54
N TYR A 98 11.31 17.56 -11.75
CA TYR A 98 12.29 16.67 -11.10
C TYR A 98 12.68 15.48 -11.99
N ALA A 99 12.05 15.29 -13.13
CA ALA A 99 12.18 14.12 -13.98
C ALA A 99 13.65 13.78 -14.32
N TYR A 100 13.98 12.48 -14.15
CA TYR A 100 15.22 11.89 -14.66
C TYR A 100 14.91 10.49 -15.23
N THR A 101 15.78 9.99 -16.11
CA THR A 101 15.64 8.65 -16.68
C THR A 101 16.73 7.74 -16.13
N PRO A 102 16.37 6.77 -15.25
CA PRO A 102 17.35 5.85 -14.68
C PRO A 102 17.89 4.89 -15.75
N THR A 103 19.20 4.57 -15.65
CA THR A 103 19.83 3.57 -16.53
C THR A 103 19.69 2.15 -16.01
N VAL A 104 19.36 1.98 -14.73
CA VAL A 104 19.12 0.70 -14.05
C VAL A 104 17.81 0.77 -13.28
N SER A 105 17.11 -0.35 -13.21
CA SER A 105 15.91 -0.46 -12.40
C SER A 105 16.26 -0.58 -10.91
N ALA A 106 15.35 -0.11 -10.04
CA ALA A 106 15.43 -0.41 -8.61
C ALA A 106 15.54 -1.93 -8.40
N PRO A 107 16.34 -2.41 -7.42
CA PRO A 107 16.56 -3.84 -7.19
C PRO A 107 15.26 -4.64 -7.05
N VAL A 108 14.24 -4.08 -6.39
CA VAL A 108 12.92 -4.72 -6.26
C VAL A 108 12.25 -4.91 -7.62
N VAL A 109 12.31 -3.91 -8.50
CA VAL A 109 11.75 -3.98 -9.86
C VAL A 109 12.50 -4.98 -10.71
N ALA A 110 13.85 -4.95 -10.66
CA ALA A 110 14.70 -5.88 -11.42
C ALA A 110 14.43 -7.34 -11.03
N ARG A 111 14.26 -7.63 -9.72
CA ARG A 111 13.92 -8.99 -9.24
C ARG A 111 12.54 -9.44 -9.71
N LEU A 112 11.54 -8.59 -9.68
CA LEU A 112 10.20 -8.93 -10.16
C LEU A 112 10.21 -9.23 -11.66
N ILE A 113 10.92 -8.44 -12.46
CA ILE A 113 11.11 -8.70 -13.90
C ILE A 113 11.85 -10.02 -14.10
N ALA A 114 12.92 -10.30 -13.35
CA ALA A 114 13.66 -11.57 -13.40
C ALA A 114 12.77 -12.77 -13.01
N ALA A 115 11.78 -12.58 -12.14
CA ALA A 115 10.77 -13.56 -11.78
C ALA A 115 9.66 -13.74 -12.83
N GLY A 116 9.71 -12.97 -13.94
CA GLY A 116 8.80 -13.07 -15.09
C GLY A 116 7.66 -12.06 -15.10
N ALA A 117 7.63 -11.08 -14.18
CA ALA A 117 6.61 -10.04 -14.16
C ALA A 117 6.81 -9.01 -15.28
N ILE A 118 5.70 -8.45 -15.77
CA ILE A 118 5.66 -7.47 -16.86
C ILE A 118 5.27 -6.09 -16.29
N PRO A 119 6.17 -5.08 -16.28
CA PRO A 119 5.81 -3.73 -15.89
C PRO A 119 4.88 -3.12 -16.92
N ILE A 120 3.81 -2.44 -16.46
CA ILE A 120 2.78 -1.87 -17.35
C ILE A 120 2.71 -0.35 -17.30
N GLY A 121 3.33 0.29 -16.30
CA GLY A 121 3.33 1.75 -16.22
C GLY A 121 3.80 2.31 -14.88
N LYS A 122 3.97 3.64 -14.88
CA LYS A 122 4.32 4.46 -13.72
C LYS A 122 3.04 5.13 -13.20
N THR A 123 2.70 4.86 -11.95
CA THR A 123 1.44 5.30 -11.34
C THR A 123 1.55 6.64 -10.63
N ASN A 124 0.44 7.36 -10.57
CA ASN A 124 0.29 8.63 -9.88
C ASN A 124 0.46 8.49 -8.36
N LEU A 125 0.86 9.58 -7.70
CA LEU A 125 1.10 9.63 -6.27
C LEU A 125 0.96 11.05 -5.73
N ASP A 126 0.78 11.21 -4.41
CA ASP A 126 1.03 12.51 -3.79
C ASP A 126 2.51 12.88 -3.99
N GLN A 127 2.79 14.07 -4.49
CA GLN A 127 4.12 14.54 -4.90
C GLN A 127 5.18 14.27 -3.81
N PHE A 128 6.34 13.71 -4.20
CA PHE A 128 7.42 13.27 -3.30
C PHE A 128 6.93 12.36 -2.15
N ALA A 129 5.92 11.54 -2.42
CA ALA A 129 5.30 10.63 -1.46
C ALA A 129 4.86 11.31 -0.14
N THR A 130 4.50 12.61 -0.21
CA THR A 130 4.14 13.43 0.94
C THR A 130 2.63 13.68 0.99
N GLY A 131 1.90 12.72 1.53
CA GLY A 131 0.45 12.73 1.70
C GLY A 131 -0.11 11.33 1.91
N LEU A 132 -1.40 11.27 2.24
CA LEU A 132 -2.19 10.04 2.38
C LEU A 132 -3.53 10.12 1.62
N SER A 133 -3.70 11.14 0.76
CA SER A 133 -4.98 11.43 0.12
C SER A 133 -5.04 11.10 -1.37
N GLY A 134 -3.90 11.13 -2.08
CA GLY A 134 -3.85 11.02 -3.54
C GLY A 134 -4.26 12.30 -4.27
N GLN A 135 -4.34 13.43 -3.55
CA GLN A 135 -4.82 14.71 -4.11
C GLN A 135 -3.69 15.70 -4.47
N ARG A 136 -2.45 15.38 -4.07
CA ARG A 136 -1.32 16.31 -4.16
C ARG A 136 -0.44 16.00 -5.39
N SER A 137 -1.05 16.02 -6.57
CA SER A 137 -0.37 15.71 -7.83
C SER A 137 -0.70 16.71 -8.94
N PRO A 138 0.29 17.21 -9.69
CA PRO A 138 0.05 18.05 -10.85
C PRO A 138 -0.54 17.27 -12.05
N HIS A 139 -0.55 15.93 -11.99
CA HIS A 139 -1.18 15.07 -13.00
C HIS A 139 -2.68 14.87 -12.75
N GLY A 140 -3.25 15.62 -11.81
CA GLY A 140 -4.64 15.50 -11.37
C GLY A 140 -4.77 14.72 -10.07
N ALA A 141 -5.82 15.05 -9.32
CA ALA A 141 -6.21 14.33 -8.11
C ALA A 141 -6.62 12.90 -8.48
N CYS A 142 -5.95 11.90 -7.88
CA CYS A 142 -6.28 10.51 -8.13
C CYS A 142 -7.62 10.16 -7.48
N ARG A 143 -8.57 9.67 -8.27
CA ARG A 143 -9.93 9.36 -7.86
C ARG A 143 -10.04 7.90 -7.40
N ASN A 144 -10.88 7.66 -6.39
CA ASN A 144 -11.16 6.30 -5.94
C ASN A 144 -11.82 5.49 -7.07
N ALA A 145 -11.39 4.23 -7.24
CA ALA A 145 -11.85 3.35 -8.31
C ALA A 145 -13.32 2.93 -8.16
N LEU A 146 -13.85 2.95 -6.94
CA LEU A 146 -15.21 2.48 -6.61
C LEU A 146 -16.21 3.62 -6.57
N ASP A 147 -15.77 4.79 -6.08
CA ASP A 147 -16.57 6.02 -6.06
C ASP A 147 -15.65 7.23 -6.28
N PRO A 148 -15.65 7.84 -7.48
CA PRO A 148 -14.74 8.93 -7.82
C PRO A 148 -14.97 10.23 -7.04
N ARG A 149 -16.03 10.32 -6.25
CA ARG A 149 -16.25 11.45 -5.33
C ARG A 149 -15.30 11.41 -4.12
N TYR A 150 -14.75 10.22 -3.81
CA TYR A 150 -13.89 10.01 -2.66
C TYR A 150 -12.42 9.98 -3.03
N ALA A 151 -11.59 10.24 -2.04
CA ALA A 151 -10.15 10.09 -2.13
C ALA A 151 -9.76 8.64 -2.45
N SER A 152 -8.78 8.47 -3.32
CA SER A 152 -8.15 7.15 -3.54
C SER A 152 -7.31 6.67 -2.35
N GLY A 153 -7.04 7.57 -1.39
CA GLY A 153 -5.94 7.37 -0.47
C GLY A 153 -4.59 7.59 -1.17
N GLY A 154 -3.54 7.76 -0.37
CA GLY A 154 -2.21 8.08 -0.86
C GLY A 154 -1.13 7.69 0.15
N SER A 155 0.12 8.00 -0.14
CA SER A 155 0.61 8.63 -1.36
C SER A 155 0.65 7.70 -2.57
N SER A 156 0.50 6.37 -2.42
CA SER A 156 0.52 5.39 -3.53
C SER A 156 -0.86 5.24 -4.19
N SER A 157 -1.45 6.36 -4.59
CA SER A 157 -2.83 6.46 -5.07
C SER A 157 -3.08 5.64 -6.33
N GLY A 158 -2.37 5.93 -7.41
CA GLY A 158 -2.53 5.21 -8.68
C GLY A 158 -2.11 3.74 -8.58
N SER A 159 -1.21 3.39 -7.63
CA SER A 159 -0.84 2.00 -7.37
C SER A 159 -2.05 1.17 -6.89
N ALA A 160 -2.80 1.67 -5.92
CA ALA A 160 -4.01 0.99 -5.46
C ALA A 160 -5.11 1.00 -6.53
N VAL A 161 -5.33 2.16 -7.20
CA VAL A 161 -6.37 2.30 -8.22
C VAL A 161 -6.12 1.36 -9.41
N SER A 162 -4.88 1.22 -9.89
CA SER A 162 -4.55 0.33 -11.02
C SER A 162 -4.85 -1.14 -10.72
N VAL A 163 -4.65 -1.59 -9.48
CA VAL A 163 -5.01 -2.94 -9.03
C VAL A 163 -6.53 -3.05 -8.88
N ALA A 164 -7.19 -2.11 -8.22
CA ALA A 164 -8.63 -2.11 -8.01
C ALA A 164 -9.44 -2.11 -9.32
N LEU A 165 -8.93 -1.45 -10.37
CA LEU A 165 -9.51 -1.47 -11.71
C LEU A 165 -9.20 -2.76 -12.51
N GLY A 166 -8.44 -3.70 -11.93
CA GLY A 166 -8.03 -4.93 -12.59
C GLY A 166 -7.11 -4.71 -13.80
N LEU A 167 -6.36 -3.60 -13.85
CA LEU A 167 -5.37 -3.34 -14.90
C LEU A 167 -4.02 -4.00 -14.57
N ALA A 168 -3.68 -4.09 -13.29
CA ALA A 168 -2.51 -4.76 -12.77
C ALA A 168 -2.92 -5.89 -11.82
N ALA A 169 -2.17 -7.00 -11.83
CA ALA A 169 -2.35 -8.08 -10.86
C ALA A 169 -1.85 -7.67 -9.46
N PHE A 170 -0.79 -6.88 -9.43
CA PHE A 170 -0.27 -6.23 -8.24
C PHE A 170 0.41 -4.91 -8.59
N SER A 171 0.71 -4.12 -7.60
CA SER A 171 1.46 -2.87 -7.80
C SER A 171 2.47 -2.64 -6.68
N LEU A 172 3.60 -2.03 -7.04
CA LEU A 172 4.52 -1.48 -6.07
C LEU A 172 4.11 -0.06 -5.70
N GLY A 173 4.09 0.20 -4.39
CA GLY A 173 4.03 1.53 -3.81
C GLY A 173 5.19 1.77 -2.87
N THR A 174 5.09 2.85 -2.08
CA THR A 174 5.97 3.09 -0.94
C THR A 174 5.13 3.40 0.30
N ASP A 175 5.64 3.06 1.47
CA ASP A 175 5.00 3.34 2.75
C ASP A 175 6.02 3.93 3.72
N THR A 176 5.83 5.19 4.09
CA THR A 176 6.60 5.91 5.10
C THR A 176 5.75 6.13 6.35
N ALA A 177 4.44 6.34 6.13
CA ALA A 177 3.48 6.75 7.15
C ALA A 177 2.13 6.02 7.05
N GLY A 178 1.95 5.14 6.06
CA GLY A 178 0.67 4.49 5.75
C GLY A 178 0.36 4.45 4.26
N SER A 179 1.25 4.96 3.41
CA SER A 179 1.01 5.10 1.97
C SER A 179 0.92 3.78 1.19
N GLY A 180 1.26 2.65 1.81
CA GLY A 180 1.01 1.30 1.28
C GLY A 180 -0.25 0.65 1.85
N ARG A 181 -0.82 1.21 2.91
CA ARG A 181 -1.94 0.64 3.67
C ARG A 181 -3.24 1.41 3.47
N VAL A 182 -3.23 2.73 3.64
CA VAL A 182 -4.42 3.60 3.51
C VAL A 182 -5.10 3.44 2.14
N PRO A 183 -4.39 3.59 0.99
CA PRO A 183 -5.04 3.41 -0.30
C PRO A 183 -5.49 1.96 -0.55
N ALA A 184 -4.82 0.95 0.01
CA ALA A 184 -5.30 -0.43 -0.04
C ALA A 184 -6.65 -0.58 0.67
N ALA A 185 -6.78 -0.07 1.89
CA ALA A 185 -8.01 -0.14 2.67
C ALA A 185 -9.19 0.58 1.98
N PHE A 186 -8.94 1.70 1.30
CA PHE A 186 -9.98 2.45 0.58
C PHE A 186 -10.45 1.75 -0.69
N HIS A 187 -9.76 0.70 -1.13
CA HIS A 187 -10.11 -0.08 -2.32
C HIS A 187 -10.40 -1.56 -2.03
N GLY A 188 -10.44 -1.97 -0.76
CA GLY A 188 -10.65 -3.37 -0.40
C GLY A 188 -9.52 -4.29 -0.89
N LEU A 189 -8.29 -3.80 -0.91
CA LEU A 189 -7.08 -4.53 -1.31
C LEU A 189 -6.23 -4.90 -0.10
N PHE A 190 -5.35 -5.89 -0.29
CA PHE A 190 -4.24 -6.16 0.61
C PHE A 190 -3.12 -5.15 0.35
N GLY A 191 -2.66 -4.49 1.42
CA GLY A 191 -1.55 -3.54 1.38
C GLY A 191 -0.44 -3.96 2.33
N LEU A 192 0.57 -4.66 1.83
CA LEU A 192 1.70 -5.10 2.63
C LEU A 192 2.74 -3.98 2.74
N LYS A 193 2.96 -3.50 3.97
CA LYS A 193 4.14 -2.76 4.36
C LYS A 193 5.11 -3.72 5.05
N PRO A 194 6.12 -4.22 4.35
CA PRO A 194 7.03 -5.17 4.94
C PRO A 194 7.94 -4.53 5.99
N THR A 195 8.67 -5.35 6.69
CA THR A 195 9.81 -4.94 7.52
C THR A 195 10.74 -4.04 6.74
N LYS A 196 11.13 -2.90 7.32
CA LYS A 196 12.03 -1.94 6.68
C LYS A 196 13.33 -2.64 6.22
N GLY A 197 13.76 -2.31 5.00
CA GLY A 197 15.02 -2.78 4.43
C GLY A 197 15.01 -4.21 3.88
N VAL A 198 13.95 -5.01 4.10
CA VAL A 198 13.82 -6.36 3.50
C VAL A 198 13.56 -6.25 1.99
N LEU A 199 12.78 -5.26 1.58
CA LEU A 199 12.74 -4.78 0.21
C LEU A 199 13.65 -3.55 0.11
N SER A 200 14.65 -3.61 -0.78
CA SER A 200 15.60 -2.51 -0.95
C SER A 200 14.89 -1.24 -1.42
N THR A 201 15.29 -0.10 -0.86
CA THR A 201 14.84 1.24 -1.28
C THR A 201 15.84 1.93 -2.22
N LEU A 202 16.86 1.24 -2.68
CA LEU A 202 17.74 1.76 -3.74
C LEU A 202 16.95 1.98 -5.03
N GLY A 203 17.13 3.13 -5.68
CA GLY A 203 16.34 3.52 -6.86
C GLY A 203 14.90 3.96 -6.49
N VAL A 204 14.68 4.37 -5.24
CA VAL A 204 13.43 5.01 -4.80
C VAL A 204 13.71 6.47 -4.48
N VAL A 205 12.96 7.40 -5.08
CA VAL A 205 12.97 8.82 -4.65
C VAL A 205 12.35 8.87 -3.26
N PRO A 206 13.12 9.26 -2.23
CA PRO A 206 12.70 9.08 -0.85
C PRO A 206 11.71 10.15 -0.38
N ALA A 207 10.87 9.77 0.58
CA ALA A 207 10.17 10.69 1.45
C ALA A 207 10.97 10.89 2.76
N CYS A 208 11.23 9.81 3.49
CA CYS A 208 12.12 9.76 4.65
C CYS A 208 12.98 8.50 4.53
N LYS A 209 14.25 8.63 4.16
CA LYS A 209 15.15 7.49 3.89
C LYS A 209 15.21 6.49 5.05
N SER A 210 15.18 6.98 6.28
CA SER A 210 15.24 6.14 7.48
C SER A 210 13.97 5.35 7.75
N LEU A 211 12.85 5.71 7.10
CA LEU A 211 11.52 5.16 7.35
C LEU A 211 10.90 4.46 6.14
N ASP A 212 11.31 4.81 4.93
CA ASP A 212 10.67 4.35 3.70
C ASP A 212 10.71 2.82 3.57
N CYS A 213 9.60 2.26 3.11
CA CYS A 213 9.48 0.88 2.67
C CYS A 213 8.88 0.84 1.26
N VAL A 214 9.35 -0.06 0.41
CA VAL A 214 8.55 -0.46 -0.75
C VAL A 214 7.37 -1.29 -0.24
N SER A 215 6.16 -0.98 -0.71
CA SER A 215 4.93 -1.67 -0.34
C SER A 215 4.30 -2.39 -1.53
N ILE A 216 3.47 -3.39 -1.25
CA ILE A 216 2.84 -4.25 -2.25
C ILE A 216 1.33 -4.13 -2.11
N PHE A 217 0.65 -3.85 -3.22
CA PHE A 217 -0.81 -3.90 -3.36
C PHE A 217 -1.19 -5.15 -4.14
N ALA A 218 -2.10 -5.95 -3.61
CA ALA A 218 -2.55 -7.19 -4.23
C ALA A 218 -4.02 -7.49 -3.92
N HIS A 219 -4.62 -8.42 -4.68
CA HIS A 219 -6.00 -8.87 -4.46
C HIS A 219 -6.12 -9.90 -3.34
N SER A 220 -5.03 -10.60 -3.01
CA SER A 220 -5.01 -11.64 -1.98
C SER A 220 -3.72 -11.62 -1.16
N ALA A 221 -3.76 -12.25 0.02
CA ALA A 221 -2.58 -12.47 0.84
C ALA A 221 -1.56 -13.38 0.11
N ASP A 222 -2.04 -14.35 -0.69
CA ASP A 222 -1.17 -15.25 -1.47
C ASP A 222 -0.43 -14.51 -2.58
N ASP A 223 -1.12 -13.61 -3.30
CA ASP A 223 -0.47 -12.78 -4.31
C ASP A 223 0.54 -11.83 -3.66
N ALA A 224 0.18 -11.21 -2.53
CA ALA A 224 1.10 -10.35 -1.78
C ALA A 224 2.36 -11.11 -1.34
N GLN A 225 2.22 -12.36 -0.86
CA GLN A 225 3.36 -13.21 -0.48
C GLN A 225 4.23 -13.58 -1.67
N ARG A 226 3.65 -14.03 -2.79
CA ARG A 226 4.41 -14.37 -4.01
C ARG A 226 5.26 -13.20 -4.49
N VAL A 227 4.68 -11.99 -4.47
CA VAL A 227 5.37 -10.76 -4.84
C VAL A 227 6.47 -10.42 -3.82
N PHE A 228 6.18 -10.52 -2.53
CA PHE A 228 7.14 -10.29 -1.46
C PHE A 228 8.35 -11.25 -1.57
N ASP A 229 8.10 -12.55 -1.75
CA ASP A 229 9.14 -13.56 -1.89
C ASP A 229 10.01 -13.34 -3.14
N ALA A 230 9.42 -12.91 -4.26
CA ALA A 230 10.15 -12.60 -5.48
C ALA A 230 10.96 -11.27 -5.39
N ALA A 231 10.46 -10.29 -4.64
CA ALA A 231 11.06 -8.95 -4.55
C ALA A 231 12.15 -8.84 -3.47
N ARG A 232 12.04 -9.62 -2.38
CA ARG A 232 12.94 -9.52 -1.21
C ARG A 232 14.37 -9.93 -1.54
N GLY A 233 15.29 -9.35 -0.79
CA GLY A 233 16.71 -9.70 -0.82
C GLY A 233 17.62 -8.49 -0.63
N VAL A 234 18.80 -8.74 -0.08
CA VAL A 234 19.78 -7.69 0.19
C VAL A 234 20.32 -7.12 -1.13
N ALA A 235 20.37 -5.81 -1.22
CA ALA A 235 21.12 -5.07 -2.23
C ALA A 235 22.39 -4.52 -1.55
N PRO A 236 23.60 -4.97 -1.90
CA PRO A 236 24.82 -4.65 -1.14
C PRO A 236 25.16 -3.14 -1.07
N SER A 237 24.68 -2.36 -2.03
CA SER A 237 24.87 -0.90 -2.08
C SER A 237 23.77 -0.10 -1.36
N ASP A 238 22.75 -0.75 -0.81
CA ASP A 238 21.71 -0.09 -0.02
C ASP A 238 22.07 -0.11 1.46
N PRO A 239 22.39 1.04 2.08
CA PRO A 239 22.78 1.09 3.50
C PRO A 239 21.63 0.75 4.45
N TYR A 240 20.39 0.73 3.97
CA TYR A 240 19.19 0.37 4.75
C TYR A 240 18.74 -1.07 4.52
N ALA A 241 19.39 -1.82 3.58
CA ALA A 241 19.03 -3.19 3.31
C ALA A 241 19.24 -4.11 4.52
N ARG A 242 18.26 -4.98 4.75
CA ARG A 242 18.28 -5.98 5.83
C ARG A 242 17.97 -7.35 5.25
N GLU A 243 18.64 -8.37 5.76
CA GLU A 243 18.27 -9.75 5.47
C GLU A 243 16.96 -10.09 6.18
N PHE A 244 16.06 -10.78 5.48
CA PHE A 244 14.81 -11.26 6.07
C PHE A 244 15.10 -12.44 7.00
N GLN A 245 14.71 -12.32 8.27
CA GLN A 245 14.92 -13.32 9.31
C GLN A 245 13.56 -13.67 9.96
N PRO A 246 12.75 -14.54 9.33
CA PRO A 246 11.48 -14.93 9.91
C PRO A 246 11.68 -15.60 11.28
N PRO A 247 10.76 -15.44 12.22
CA PRO A 247 10.84 -16.11 13.51
C PRO A 247 10.79 -17.63 13.33
N PRO A 248 11.45 -18.40 14.23
CA PRO A 248 11.41 -19.86 14.19
C PRO A 248 9.98 -20.37 14.15
N GLY A 249 9.66 -21.23 13.19
CA GLY A 249 8.34 -21.83 13.00
C GLY A 249 7.34 -20.98 12.21
N ALA A 250 7.70 -19.80 11.75
CA ALA A 250 6.82 -18.94 10.95
C ALA A 250 6.51 -19.48 9.53
N ALA A 251 7.19 -20.47 9.07
CA ALA A 251 6.96 -21.11 7.79
C ALA A 251 6.81 -22.63 7.99
N GLN A 252 5.66 -23.06 8.49
CA GLN A 252 5.29 -24.47 8.39
C GLN A 252 4.40 -24.63 7.15
N PRO A 253 4.89 -25.23 6.06
CA PRO A 253 4.17 -25.31 4.78
C PRO A 253 2.83 -26.03 4.86
N ASP A 254 2.63 -26.87 5.88
CA ASP A 254 1.49 -27.77 6.03
C ASP A 254 0.49 -27.33 7.13
N ALA A 255 0.76 -26.25 7.87
CA ALA A 255 -0.17 -25.75 8.88
C ALA A 255 -1.20 -24.83 8.22
N GLN A 256 -2.49 -25.19 8.32
CA GLN A 256 -3.55 -24.24 7.95
C GLN A 256 -3.55 -23.08 8.95
N PRO A 257 -3.41 -21.84 8.47
CA PRO A 257 -3.49 -20.67 9.32
C PRO A 257 -4.83 -20.63 10.07
N SER A 258 -4.80 -20.26 11.36
CA SER A 258 -6.02 -20.10 12.15
C SER A 258 -5.90 -18.91 13.08
N LEU A 259 -7.03 -18.22 13.30
CA LEU A 259 -7.14 -17.12 14.26
C LEU A 259 -7.34 -17.61 15.70
N ARG A 260 -7.65 -18.89 15.87
CA ARG A 260 -7.98 -19.47 17.19
C ARG A 260 -6.80 -19.33 18.16
N GLY A 261 -7.05 -18.62 19.27
CA GLY A 261 -6.06 -18.40 20.32
C GLY A 261 -5.01 -17.34 20.00
N VAL A 262 -5.07 -16.71 18.81
CA VAL A 262 -4.22 -15.56 18.47
C VAL A 262 -4.65 -14.37 19.33
N ARG A 263 -3.70 -13.75 20.03
CA ARG A 263 -3.93 -12.59 20.90
C ARG A 263 -3.74 -11.29 20.14
N PHE A 264 -4.84 -10.63 19.79
CA PHE A 264 -4.80 -9.31 19.14
C PHE A 264 -4.86 -8.20 20.19
N GLY A 265 -3.84 -7.34 20.19
CA GLY A 265 -3.88 -6.07 20.91
C GLY A 265 -4.83 -5.08 20.23
N VAL A 266 -5.79 -4.58 21.00
CA VAL A 266 -6.76 -3.56 20.56
C VAL A 266 -6.56 -2.31 21.41
N PRO A 267 -6.49 -1.09 20.83
CA PRO A 267 -6.45 0.14 21.61
C PRO A 267 -7.61 0.21 22.61
N ARG A 268 -7.37 0.79 23.80
CA ARG A 268 -8.47 1.07 24.75
C ARG A 268 -9.56 1.92 24.08
N ALA A 269 -10.80 1.77 24.51
CA ALA A 269 -11.95 2.47 23.92
C ALA A 269 -11.79 4.00 23.95
N ASP A 270 -11.15 4.57 24.99
CA ASP A 270 -10.88 6.00 25.14
C ASP A 270 -9.74 6.50 24.21
N GLN A 271 -9.01 5.59 23.56
CA GLN A 271 -7.93 5.87 22.60
C GLN A 271 -8.33 5.57 21.14
N LEU A 272 -9.55 5.08 20.92
CA LEU A 272 -10.11 4.92 19.59
C LEU A 272 -10.70 6.25 19.10
N GLU A 273 -10.22 6.72 17.95
CA GLU A 273 -10.64 7.99 17.35
C GLU A 273 -11.14 7.75 15.91
N PHE A 274 -12.30 8.25 15.60
CA PHE A 274 -12.93 8.20 14.28
C PHE A 274 -13.33 9.58 13.75
N PHE A 275 -12.99 10.65 14.47
CA PHE A 275 -13.34 12.04 14.10
C PHE A 275 -14.83 12.24 13.82
N GLY A 276 -15.67 11.56 14.60
CA GLY A 276 -17.12 11.59 14.46
C GLY A 276 -17.69 10.70 13.34
N ASP A 277 -16.86 9.90 12.68
CA ASP A 277 -17.30 8.96 11.64
C ASP A 277 -17.90 7.69 12.24
N THR A 278 -19.21 7.65 12.33
CA THR A 278 -19.96 6.49 12.83
C THR A 278 -19.89 5.28 11.89
N SER A 279 -19.66 5.48 10.58
CA SER A 279 -19.52 4.40 9.60
C SER A 279 -18.30 3.56 9.90
N TYR A 280 -17.14 4.22 10.12
CA TYR A 280 -15.87 3.57 10.40
C TYR A 280 -15.85 2.96 11.81
N ALA A 281 -16.41 3.65 12.81
CA ALA A 281 -16.55 3.09 14.17
C ALA A 281 -17.34 1.78 14.16
N HIS A 282 -18.50 1.77 13.50
CA HIS A 282 -19.33 0.57 13.39
C HIS A 282 -18.64 -0.57 12.63
N ALA A 283 -17.95 -0.24 11.52
CA ALA A 283 -17.23 -1.23 10.74
C ALA A 283 -16.08 -1.88 11.53
N PHE A 284 -15.40 -1.10 12.39
CA PHE A 284 -14.35 -1.63 13.26
C PHE A 284 -14.93 -2.55 14.35
N ASP A 285 -16.03 -2.16 15.00
CA ASP A 285 -16.72 -3.02 15.98
C ASP A 285 -17.17 -4.34 15.34
N ALA A 286 -17.67 -4.29 14.11
CA ALA A 286 -18.04 -5.50 13.36
C ALA A 286 -16.80 -6.38 13.09
N ALA A 287 -15.64 -5.80 12.74
CA ALA A 287 -14.40 -6.53 12.54
C ALA A 287 -13.92 -7.19 13.84
N LEU A 288 -13.96 -6.49 14.98
CA LEU A 288 -13.62 -7.07 16.30
C LEU A 288 -14.58 -8.21 16.69
N THR A 289 -15.85 -8.08 16.35
CA THR A 289 -16.86 -9.13 16.57
C THR A 289 -16.55 -10.39 15.76
N ARG A 290 -16.10 -10.23 14.50
CA ARG A 290 -15.66 -11.35 13.65
C ARG A 290 -14.42 -12.04 14.21
N LEU A 291 -13.43 -11.30 14.71
CA LEU A 291 -12.24 -11.87 15.37
C LEU A 291 -12.64 -12.73 16.57
N ARG A 292 -13.58 -12.25 17.42
CA ARG A 292 -14.09 -13.03 18.56
C ARG A 292 -14.82 -14.29 18.11
N ALA A 293 -15.62 -14.20 17.03
CA ALA A 293 -16.33 -15.36 16.46
C ALA A 293 -15.34 -16.42 15.93
N ALA A 294 -14.22 -16.00 15.35
CA ALA A 294 -13.10 -16.85 14.93
C ALA A 294 -12.24 -17.33 16.11
N ARG A 295 -12.66 -17.07 17.35
CA ARG A 295 -11.98 -17.48 18.59
C ARG A 295 -10.57 -16.87 18.78
N ALA A 296 -10.32 -15.71 18.20
CA ALA A 296 -9.18 -14.88 18.56
C ALA A 296 -9.42 -14.24 19.95
N GLU A 297 -8.34 -13.99 20.66
CA GLU A 297 -8.36 -13.27 21.94
C GLU A 297 -8.09 -11.79 21.71
N LEU A 298 -8.99 -10.92 22.17
CA LEU A 298 -8.78 -9.48 22.11
C LEU A 298 -8.26 -8.98 23.45
N VAL A 299 -7.05 -8.44 23.43
CA VAL A 299 -6.35 -7.94 24.61
C VAL A 299 -6.30 -6.41 24.51
N GLU A 300 -6.95 -5.74 25.46
CA GLU A 300 -6.85 -4.28 25.54
C GLU A 300 -5.41 -3.83 25.85
N ILE A 301 -4.88 -2.88 25.06
CA ILE A 301 -3.54 -2.33 25.20
C ILE A 301 -3.59 -0.81 25.39
N ASP A 302 -2.61 -0.26 26.11
CA ASP A 302 -2.36 1.17 26.11
C ASP A 302 -1.75 1.59 24.77
N PHE A 303 -2.49 2.39 24.02
CA PHE A 303 -2.09 2.83 22.68
C PHE A 303 -1.35 4.18 22.69
N GLU A 304 -1.21 4.86 23.84
CA GLU A 304 -0.56 6.19 23.92
C GLU A 304 0.91 6.16 23.45
N PRO A 305 1.76 5.14 23.73
CA PRO A 305 3.12 5.10 23.18
C PRO A 305 3.14 5.08 21.64
N PHE A 306 2.16 4.45 21.01
CA PHE A 306 2.00 4.40 19.54
C PHE A 306 1.54 5.75 18.99
N LEU A 307 0.55 6.40 19.64
CA LEU A 307 0.07 7.72 19.25
C LEU A 307 1.14 8.79 19.46
N ALA A 308 1.86 8.75 20.57
CA ALA A 308 2.97 9.65 20.83
C ALA A 308 4.08 9.50 19.79
N THR A 309 4.34 8.26 19.34
CA THR A 309 5.28 8.00 18.24
C THR A 309 4.75 8.55 16.92
N ALA A 310 3.48 8.34 16.61
CA ALA A 310 2.85 8.84 15.38
C ALA A 310 2.98 10.37 15.25
N ARG A 311 2.81 11.10 16.34
CA ARG A 311 2.97 12.57 16.40
C ARG A 311 4.37 13.03 16.02
N LEU A 312 5.42 12.28 16.31
CA LEU A 312 6.81 12.65 15.96
C LEU A 312 7.01 12.81 14.44
N LEU A 313 6.23 12.13 13.62
CA LEU A 313 6.44 12.12 12.16
C LEU A 313 6.18 13.47 11.50
N TYR A 314 5.13 14.17 11.90
CA TYR A 314 4.72 15.44 11.29
C TYR A 314 4.80 16.63 12.27
N GLU A 315 4.68 16.37 13.56
CA GLU A 315 4.82 17.38 14.63
C GLU A 315 6.26 17.42 15.18
N GLY A 316 7.14 16.56 14.69
CA GLY A 316 8.55 16.45 15.03
C GLY A 316 9.48 16.70 13.83
N PRO A 317 10.80 16.50 14.04
CA PRO A 317 11.82 16.89 13.05
C PRO A 317 11.90 15.98 11.82
N TRP A 318 11.09 14.91 11.69
CA TRP A 318 11.10 14.06 10.48
C TRP A 318 10.66 14.81 9.22
N VAL A 319 9.99 15.96 9.35
CA VAL A 319 9.76 16.86 8.21
C VAL A 319 11.06 17.44 7.65
N ALA A 320 12.12 17.56 8.47
CA ALA A 320 13.43 17.98 8.02
C ALA A 320 14.13 16.88 7.18
N GLU A 321 13.88 15.60 7.49
CA GLU A 321 14.38 14.49 6.65
C GLU A 321 13.70 14.51 5.27
N ARG A 322 12.41 14.85 5.18
CA ARG A 322 11.72 15.06 3.90
C ARG A 322 12.36 16.18 3.08
N LEU A 323 12.66 17.31 3.71
CA LEU A 323 13.37 18.40 3.03
C LEU A 323 14.76 17.94 2.61
N ALA A 324 15.52 17.26 3.47
CA ALA A 324 16.87 16.78 3.16
C ALA A 324 16.91 15.87 1.92
N ALA A 325 15.86 15.08 1.70
CA ALA A 325 15.74 14.17 0.57
C ALA A 325 15.71 14.88 -0.79
N ILE A 326 15.18 16.11 -0.85
CA ILE A 326 14.99 16.88 -2.11
C ILE A 326 15.50 18.32 -1.99
N ARG A 327 16.35 18.62 -1.00
CA ARG A 327 16.79 19.99 -0.66
C ARG A 327 17.30 20.77 -1.87
N GLU A 328 18.27 20.22 -2.60
CA GLU A 328 18.89 20.92 -3.75
C GLU A 328 17.84 21.28 -4.80
N PHE A 329 16.89 20.38 -5.07
CA PHE A 329 15.81 20.64 -6.00
C PHE A 329 14.81 21.66 -5.45
N ALA A 330 14.41 21.51 -4.18
CA ALA A 330 13.45 22.43 -3.54
C ALA A 330 13.99 23.86 -3.45
N ASP A 331 15.29 24.03 -3.20
CA ASP A 331 15.96 25.34 -3.15
C ASP A 331 16.08 25.96 -4.56
N ALA A 332 16.37 25.13 -5.59
CA ALA A 332 16.51 25.59 -6.98
C ALA A 332 15.18 25.86 -7.69
N GLN A 333 14.13 25.11 -7.39
CA GLN A 333 12.84 25.15 -8.09
C GLN A 333 11.62 25.07 -7.11
N PRO A 334 11.50 26.02 -6.18
CA PRO A 334 10.46 25.97 -5.14
C PRO A 334 9.03 26.01 -5.71
N ASP A 335 8.84 26.65 -6.88
CA ASP A 335 7.53 26.77 -7.53
C ASP A 335 7.09 25.48 -8.26
N ALA A 336 7.98 24.52 -8.47
CA ALA A 336 7.64 23.21 -8.98
C ALA A 336 6.98 22.31 -7.90
N LEU A 337 7.07 22.70 -6.64
CA LEU A 337 6.45 21.97 -5.54
C LEU A 337 4.96 22.30 -5.47
N HIS A 338 4.15 21.27 -5.31
CA HIS A 338 2.74 21.43 -4.98
C HIS A 338 2.58 22.33 -3.73
N PRO A 339 1.64 23.30 -3.70
CA PRO A 339 1.53 24.29 -2.60
C PRO A 339 1.53 23.65 -1.21
N VAL A 340 0.76 22.59 -1.00
CA VAL A 340 0.68 21.86 0.29
C VAL A 340 2.01 21.18 0.63
N ILE A 341 2.74 20.65 -0.37
CA ILE A 341 4.05 20.04 -0.14
C ILE A 341 5.08 21.10 0.28
N ARG A 342 5.07 22.25 -0.40
CA ARG A 342 5.93 23.38 -0.07
C ARG A 342 5.68 23.88 1.37
N GLU A 343 4.43 23.94 1.81
CA GLU A 343 4.06 24.29 3.19
C GLU A 343 4.60 23.27 4.19
N ILE A 344 4.37 21.96 3.95
CA ILE A 344 4.81 20.89 4.86
C ILE A 344 6.33 20.88 5.00
N ILE A 345 7.08 20.85 3.90
CA ILE A 345 8.55 20.81 3.96
C ILE A 345 9.16 22.15 4.38
N GLY A 346 8.51 23.28 4.11
CA GLY A 346 8.90 24.58 4.64
C GLY A 346 8.88 24.62 6.17
N GLY A 347 8.02 23.85 6.81
CA GLY A 347 7.99 23.65 8.25
C GLY A 347 9.27 23.02 8.83
N ALA A 348 10.15 22.44 8.00
CA ALA A 348 11.45 21.90 8.42
C ALA A 348 12.37 22.96 9.05
N ALA A 349 12.27 24.21 8.58
CA ALA A 349 13.13 25.30 9.04
C ALA A 349 13.00 25.64 10.54
N ARG A 350 11.90 25.22 11.18
CA ARG A 350 11.70 25.43 12.62
C ARG A 350 12.49 24.47 13.52
N TRP A 351 13.03 23.38 12.97
CA TRP A 351 13.71 22.35 13.70
C TRP A 351 15.25 22.49 13.62
N SER A 352 15.90 22.53 14.78
CA SER A 352 17.36 22.51 14.89
C SER A 352 17.90 21.06 14.92
N ALA A 353 19.22 20.92 14.78
CA ALA A 353 19.88 19.63 14.99
C ALA A 353 19.69 19.12 16.44
N ALA A 354 19.64 20.01 17.42
CA ALA A 354 19.39 19.63 18.81
C ALA A 354 17.97 19.03 18.97
N ASP A 355 16.97 19.60 18.32
CA ASP A 355 15.61 19.07 18.34
C ASP A 355 15.54 17.68 17.68
N ALA A 356 16.30 17.47 16.60
CA ALA A 356 16.37 16.18 15.94
C ALA A 356 16.95 15.10 16.88
N PHE A 357 18.06 15.38 17.56
CA PHE A 357 18.64 14.43 18.52
C PHE A 357 17.71 14.17 19.71
N ALA A 358 17.05 15.20 20.26
CA ALA A 358 16.05 15.03 21.31
C ALA A 358 14.88 14.16 20.87
N ALA A 359 14.46 14.28 19.60
CA ALA A 359 13.41 13.42 19.04
C ALA A 359 13.86 11.96 18.85
N PHE A 360 15.12 11.70 18.50
CA PHE A 360 15.67 10.34 18.50
C PHE A 360 15.69 9.71 19.87
N ASP A 361 16.09 10.46 20.93
CA ASP A 361 16.02 9.98 22.31
C ASP A 361 14.57 9.70 22.72
N ARG A 362 13.65 10.60 22.38
CA ARG A 362 12.22 10.40 22.63
C ARG A 362 11.68 9.16 21.92
N LEU A 363 12.07 8.94 20.66
CA LEU A 363 11.68 7.75 19.91
C LEU A 363 12.23 6.47 20.55
N ALA A 364 13.48 6.46 21.00
CA ALA A 364 14.07 5.30 21.69
C ALA A 364 13.27 4.94 22.96
N PHE A 365 12.88 5.94 23.76
CA PHE A 365 12.03 5.74 24.92
C PHE A 365 10.64 5.20 24.57
N LEU A 366 10.00 5.76 23.52
CA LEU A 366 8.69 5.29 23.05
C LEU A 366 8.75 3.86 22.49
N ARG A 367 9.83 3.48 21.80
CA ARG A 367 10.08 2.10 21.36
C ARG A 367 10.15 1.13 22.54
N MET A 368 10.83 1.51 23.60
CA MET A 368 10.91 0.70 24.83
C MET A 368 9.51 0.52 25.46
N GLN A 369 8.71 1.59 25.52
CA GLN A 369 7.35 1.53 26.06
C GLN A 369 6.43 0.67 25.18
N ALA A 370 6.43 0.92 23.89
CA ALA A 370 5.61 0.15 22.91
C ALA A 370 6.00 -1.34 22.89
N ALA A 371 7.28 -1.67 23.12
CA ALA A 371 7.73 -3.06 23.14
C ALA A 371 7.10 -3.91 24.24
N GLN A 372 6.59 -3.31 25.33
CA GLN A 372 6.00 -4.05 26.45
C GLN A 372 4.74 -4.82 26.05
N VAL A 373 3.99 -4.35 25.05
CA VAL A 373 2.73 -5.02 24.64
C VAL A 373 2.97 -6.41 24.07
N TRP A 374 4.12 -6.63 23.39
CA TRP A 374 4.46 -7.89 22.72
C TRP A 374 4.64 -9.10 23.65
N GLN A 375 4.71 -8.89 24.96
CA GLN A 375 4.69 -9.98 25.95
C GLN A 375 3.29 -10.59 26.10
N ARG A 376 2.24 -9.84 25.73
CA ARG A 376 0.84 -10.19 25.97
C ARG A 376 0.05 -10.45 24.70
N ILE A 377 0.56 -10.02 23.54
CA ILE A 377 -0.11 -10.07 22.26
C ILE A 377 0.79 -10.64 21.16
N ASP A 378 0.18 -11.16 20.13
CA ASP A 378 0.86 -11.70 18.94
C ASP A 378 0.83 -10.72 17.77
N ALA A 379 -0.26 -9.95 17.63
CA ALA A 379 -0.40 -8.87 16.66
C ALA A 379 -1.26 -7.74 17.24
N ILE A 380 -1.15 -6.53 16.67
CA ILE A 380 -2.09 -5.44 16.95
C ILE A 380 -3.11 -5.40 15.81
N VAL A 381 -4.37 -5.10 16.13
CA VAL A 381 -5.42 -4.78 15.16
C VAL A 381 -5.96 -3.37 15.40
N THR A 382 -5.95 -2.56 14.33
CA THR A 382 -6.53 -1.20 14.33
C THR A 382 -7.34 -1.01 13.05
N PRO A 383 -8.22 -0.01 12.97
CA PRO A 383 -8.63 0.51 11.67
C PRO A 383 -7.38 0.85 10.85
N THR A 384 -7.39 0.66 9.54
CA THR A 384 -6.27 1.14 8.72
C THR A 384 -6.27 2.67 8.64
N SER A 385 -7.45 3.27 8.50
CA SER A 385 -7.66 4.71 8.60
C SER A 385 -8.78 5.00 9.59
N ALA A 386 -8.72 6.13 10.25
CA ALA A 386 -9.78 6.55 11.19
C ALA A 386 -11.08 6.95 10.47
N THR A 387 -11.01 7.36 9.23
CA THR A 387 -12.12 7.80 8.37
C THR A 387 -11.67 7.82 6.91
N THR A 388 -12.60 8.08 6.01
CA THR A 388 -12.32 8.53 4.63
C THR A 388 -12.90 9.92 4.41
N ALA A 389 -12.65 10.52 3.23
CA ALA A 389 -13.17 11.83 2.89
C ALA A 389 -13.44 11.96 1.40
N THR A 390 -14.35 12.87 1.04
CA THR A 390 -14.54 13.28 -0.34
C THR A 390 -13.37 14.16 -0.82
N VAL A 391 -13.23 14.28 -2.13
CA VAL A 391 -12.26 15.19 -2.75
C VAL A 391 -12.54 16.63 -2.32
N ASP A 392 -13.81 17.05 -2.29
CA ASP A 392 -14.21 18.41 -1.89
C ASP A 392 -13.81 18.73 -0.44
N GLU A 393 -13.96 17.76 0.48
CA GLU A 393 -13.52 17.93 1.88
C GLU A 393 -12.00 18.11 1.98
N LEU A 394 -11.23 17.40 1.14
CA LEU A 394 -9.78 17.52 1.08
C LEU A 394 -9.32 18.82 0.42
N GLU A 395 -10.05 19.31 -0.58
CA GLU A 395 -9.77 20.63 -1.19
C GLU A 395 -10.04 21.78 -0.20
N ALA A 396 -11.08 21.64 0.63
CA ALA A 396 -11.41 22.64 1.64
C ALA A 396 -10.39 22.69 2.79
N ASP A 397 -9.81 21.55 3.20
CA ASP A 397 -8.81 21.48 4.28
C ASP A 397 -7.79 20.34 4.02
N PRO A 398 -6.82 20.58 3.13
CA PRO A 398 -5.94 19.54 2.60
C PRO A 398 -4.92 18.99 3.62
N ILE A 399 -4.70 19.67 4.73
CA ILE A 399 -3.75 19.23 5.76
C ILE A 399 -4.48 18.48 6.86
N ARG A 400 -5.51 19.08 7.47
CA ARG A 400 -6.19 18.49 8.62
C ARG A 400 -6.99 17.25 8.24
N VAL A 401 -7.70 17.25 7.11
CA VAL A 401 -8.45 16.07 6.65
C VAL A 401 -7.49 14.93 6.33
N ASN A 402 -6.40 15.22 5.61
CA ASN A 402 -5.38 14.21 5.31
C ASN A 402 -4.71 13.63 6.58
N SER A 403 -4.50 14.44 7.63
CA SER A 403 -3.84 13.96 8.87
C SER A 403 -4.64 12.88 9.59
N ARG A 404 -5.97 12.90 9.48
CA ARG A 404 -6.89 11.90 10.07
C ARG A 404 -6.64 10.50 9.50
N PHE A 405 -6.23 10.40 8.21
CA PHE A 405 -5.96 9.12 7.56
C PHE A 405 -4.77 8.38 8.17
N GLY A 406 -3.79 9.13 8.71
CA GLY A 406 -2.57 8.57 9.28
C GLY A 406 -2.64 8.23 10.78
N TYR A 407 -3.77 8.47 11.45
CA TYR A 407 -3.89 8.31 12.90
C TYR A 407 -3.42 6.92 13.39
N TYR A 408 -3.82 5.85 12.69
CA TYR A 408 -3.48 4.47 13.02
C TYR A 408 -2.30 3.91 12.24
N THR A 409 -1.63 4.69 11.37
CA THR A 409 -0.55 4.16 10.52
C THR A 409 0.80 4.81 10.74
N ASN A 410 0.84 6.07 11.20
CA ASN A 410 2.08 6.88 11.24
C ASN A 410 3.17 6.33 12.18
N PHE A 411 2.83 5.54 13.19
CA PHE A 411 3.79 5.00 14.17
C PHE A 411 4.60 3.81 13.64
N VAL A 412 4.07 3.07 12.66
CA VAL A 412 4.55 1.72 12.30
C VAL A 412 6.01 1.73 11.85
N ASN A 413 6.37 2.67 10.95
CA ASN A 413 7.73 2.75 10.41
C ASN A 413 8.73 3.29 11.46
N LEU A 414 8.31 4.22 12.31
CA LEU A 414 9.11 4.75 13.41
C LEU A 414 9.43 3.68 14.47
N LEU A 415 8.49 2.79 14.75
CA LEU A 415 8.68 1.68 15.72
C LEU A 415 9.32 0.44 15.09
N ASP A 416 9.71 0.50 13.80
CA ASP A 416 10.29 -0.65 13.07
C ASP A 416 9.39 -1.90 13.09
N LEU A 417 8.10 -1.72 12.84
CA LEU A 417 7.11 -2.80 12.78
C LEU A 417 6.79 -3.15 11.32
N SER A 418 6.33 -4.37 11.07
CA SER A 418 5.66 -4.77 9.83
C SER A 418 4.15 -4.56 9.93
N ALA A 419 3.46 -4.37 8.81
CA ALA A 419 2.01 -4.20 8.80
C ALA A 419 1.38 -4.66 7.50
N LEU A 420 0.14 -5.12 7.59
CA LEU A 420 -0.68 -5.54 6.46
C LEU A 420 -2.07 -4.91 6.59
N ALA A 421 -2.47 -4.07 5.64
CA ALA A 421 -3.87 -3.69 5.49
C ALA A 421 -4.63 -4.88 4.92
N VAL A 422 -5.72 -5.23 5.59
CA VAL A 422 -6.56 -6.39 5.26
C VAL A 422 -7.99 -5.90 5.04
N PRO A 423 -8.64 -6.30 3.94
CA PRO A 423 -10.04 -5.98 3.72
C PRO A 423 -10.92 -6.52 4.87
N ALA A 424 -11.79 -5.67 5.40
CA ALA A 424 -12.69 -6.05 6.50
C ALA A 424 -14.19 -5.91 6.17
N GLY A 425 -14.51 -5.75 4.89
CA GLY A 425 -15.87 -5.61 4.38
C GLY A 425 -16.15 -4.19 3.88
N VAL A 426 -17.42 -3.80 3.95
CA VAL A 426 -17.88 -2.44 3.61
C VAL A 426 -18.57 -1.80 4.81
N CYS A 427 -18.57 -0.49 4.86
CA CYS A 427 -19.39 0.25 5.81
C CYS A 427 -20.86 0.01 5.51
N THR A 428 -21.63 -0.39 6.52
CA THR A 428 -23.07 -0.73 6.35
C THR A 428 -24.00 0.38 6.80
N VAL A 429 -23.49 1.38 7.52
CA VAL A 429 -24.25 2.50 8.10
C VAL A 429 -23.53 3.82 7.88
N GLY A 430 -24.26 4.92 8.09
CA GLY A 430 -23.69 6.28 8.07
C GLY A 430 -23.38 6.81 6.67
N ARG A 431 -22.61 7.90 6.62
CA ARG A 431 -22.34 8.64 5.37
C ARG A 431 -21.43 7.90 4.38
N HIS A 432 -20.70 6.90 4.86
CA HIS A 432 -19.79 6.11 4.05
C HIS A 432 -20.31 4.68 3.75
N ALA A 433 -21.62 4.45 3.94
CA ALA A 433 -22.25 3.16 3.60
C ALA A 433 -21.97 2.78 2.14
N GLY A 434 -21.56 1.52 1.93
CA GLY A 434 -21.15 0.99 0.64
C GLY A 434 -19.67 1.11 0.31
N LEU A 435 -18.91 1.95 1.04
CA LEU A 435 -17.47 2.07 0.83
C LEU A 435 -16.69 0.96 1.55
N PRO A 436 -15.56 0.50 1.00
CA PRO A 436 -14.70 -0.46 1.66
C PRO A 436 -14.19 0.02 3.01
N PHE A 437 -14.03 -0.92 3.90
CA PHE A 437 -13.36 -0.74 5.18
C PHE A 437 -12.24 -1.76 5.33
N GLY A 438 -11.08 -1.33 5.81
CA GLY A 438 -9.93 -2.18 6.07
C GLY A 438 -9.41 -2.03 7.49
N VAL A 439 -8.92 -3.14 8.05
CA VAL A 439 -8.15 -3.17 9.28
C VAL A 439 -6.67 -3.35 8.97
N SER A 440 -5.79 -2.88 9.84
CA SER A 440 -4.37 -3.18 9.81
C SER A 440 -4.02 -4.21 10.87
N PHE A 441 -3.42 -5.31 10.43
CA PHE A 441 -2.67 -6.19 11.33
C PHE A 441 -1.23 -5.68 11.37
N VAL A 442 -0.71 -5.48 12.60
CA VAL A 442 0.65 -4.95 12.82
C VAL A 442 1.40 -5.93 13.72
N ALA A 443 2.64 -6.22 13.36
CA ALA A 443 3.51 -7.13 14.10
C ALA A 443 4.96 -6.60 14.15
N ARG A 444 5.80 -7.31 14.88
CA ARG A 444 7.23 -6.97 14.98
C ARG A 444 7.92 -7.10 13.62
N ALA A 445 9.06 -6.47 13.49
CA ALA A 445 9.91 -6.66 12.31
C ALA A 445 10.20 -8.16 12.09
N HIS A 446 10.22 -8.57 10.80
CA HIS A 446 10.43 -9.94 10.33
C HIS A 446 9.24 -10.92 10.56
N GLU A 447 8.12 -10.42 11.08
CA GLU A 447 6.87 -11.21 11.20
C GLU A 447 5.93 -11.03 9.99
N ASP A 448 6.45 -10.62 8.85
CA ASP A 448 5.70 -10.36 7.62
C ASP A 448 4.89 -11.57 7.17
N ILE A 449 5.47 -12.78 7.23
CA ILE A 449 4.78 -14.03 6.87
C ILE A 449 3.66 -14.34 7.87
N VAL A 450 3.89 -14.10 9.16
CA VAL A 450 2.86 -14.26 10.20
C VAL A 450 1.63 -13.38 9.89
N LEU A 451 1.86 -12.13 9.49
CA LEU A 451 0.77 -11.22 9.09
C LEU A 451 -0.02 -11.74 7.89
N LEU A 452 0.68 -12.31 6.89
CA LEU A 452 0.03 -12.90 5.71
C LEU A 452 -0.78 -14.14 6.08
N ASP A 453 -0.28 -14.99 6.99
CA ASP A 453 -1.00 -16.15 7.51
C ASP A 453 -2.25 -15.73 8.31
N LEU A 454 -2.14 -14.73 9.17
CA LEU A 454 -3.29 -14.17 9.88
C LEU A 454 -4.35 -13.61 8.92
N ALA A 455 -3.91 -12.99 7.81
CA ALA A 455 -4.83 -12.47 6.81
C ALA A 455 -5.55 -13.57 6.02
N ARG A 456 -4.89 -14.71 5.73
CA ARG A 456 -5.54 -15.90 5.17
C ARG A 456 -6.60 -16.45 6.11
N ALA A 457 -6.21 -16.71 7.36
CA ALA A 457 -7.15 -17.19 8.37
C ALA A 457 -8.34 -16.24 8.56
N TRP A 458 -8.08 -14.91 8.52
CA TRP A 458 -9.15 -13.91 8.59
C TRP A 458 -10.16 -14.06 7.46
N LEU A 459 -9.73 -14.27 6.23
CA LEU A 459 -10.65 -14.47 5.11
C LEU A 459 -11.40 -15.80 5.25
N ASP A 460 -10.69 -16.91 5.45
CA ASP A 460 -11.26 -18.26 5.47
C ASP A 460 -12.30 -18.42 6.58
N GLU A 461 -11.99 -17.97 7.79
CA GLU A 461 -12.85 -18.11 8.96
C GLU A 461 -13.99 -17.08 9.01
N THR A 462 -13.92 -16.01 8.22
CA THR A 462 -14.92 -14.94 8.25
C THR A 462 -15.81 -14.86 7.01
N THR A 463 -15.45 -15.51 5.90
CA THR A 463 -16.28 -15.61 4.69
C THR A 463 -17.34 -16.72 4.78
N ALA A 464 -17.19 -17.65 5.70
CA ALA A 464 -18.15 -18.74 5.93
C ALA A 464 -19.48 -18.29 6.59
N ALA A 465 -19.64 -17.03 6.99
CA ALA A 465 -20.88 -16.50 7.55
C ALA A 465 -21.84 -16.07 6.43
N PRO A 466 -23.15 -16.42 6.48
CA PRO A 466 -24.15 -15.96 5.53
C PRO A 466 -24.22 -14.43 5.53
N GLY A 467 -23.94 -13.79 4.38
CA GLY A 467 -23.89 -12.34 4.23
C GLY A 467 -22.49 -11.74 4.02
N SER A 468 -21.47 -12.57 3.87
CA SER A 468 -20.13 -12.15 3.49
C SER A 468 -20.13 -11.51 2.09
N ILE A 469 -19.69 -10.26 2.00
CA ILE A 469 -19.69 -9.43 0.78
C ILE A 469 -18.47 -9.76 -0.14
N TYR A 470 -17.75 -10.83 0.13
CA TYR A 470 -16.66 -11.32 -0.70
C TYR A 470 -17.13 -12.43 -1.65
N ASP A 471 -18.13 -12.13 -2.44
CA ASP A 471 -18.23 -12.75 -3.75
C ASP A 471 -17.36 -11.93 -4.70
N ALA A 472 -16.20 -12.46 -5.08
CA ALA A 472 -15.24 -11.82 -5.99
C ALA A 472 -15.84 -11.50 -7.39
N THR A 473 -17.13 -11.75 -7.57
CA THR A 473 -17.91 -11.50 -8.79
C THR A 473 -18.78 -10.24 -8.73
N THR A 474 -18.87 -9.52 -7.59
CA THR A 474 -19.83 -8.42 -7.43
C THR A 474 -19.24 -6.99 -7.47
N VAL A 475 -17.95 -6.81 -7.66
CA VAL A 475 -17.42 -5.47 -7.99
C VAL A 475 -17.48 -5.28 -9.50
N ARG A 476 -18.66 -4.95 -10.06
CA ARG A 476 -18.79 -4.45 -11.41
C ARG A 476 -18.52 -2.95 -11.42
N PRO A 477 -17.51 -2.45 -12.15
CA PRO A 477 -17.40 -1.02 -12.42
C PRO A 477 -18.55 -0.59 -13.31
N GLY A 478 -19.37 0.36 -12.88
CA GLY A 478 -20.18 1.22 -13.72
C GLY A 478 -21.49 0.63 -14.24
N GLU A 479 -22.51 0.53 -13.39
CA GLU A 479 -23.88 0.81 -13.83
C GLU A 479 -24.31 2.14 -13.22
N SER A 480 -24.43 3.16 -14.06
CA SER A 480 -24.99 4.45 -13.72
C SER A 480 -26.42 4.26 -13.19
N HIS A 481 -26.64 4.53 -11.92
CA HIS A 481 -27.98 4.73 -11.42
C HIS A 481 -28.47 6.14 -11.79
N ASP A 482 -28.92 6.30 -13.05
CA ASP A 482 -29.96 7.26 -13.37
C ASP A 482 -31.25 6.79 -12.68
N ARG A 483 -31.56 7.38 -11.52
CA ARG A 483 -32.94 7.48 -11.04
C ARG A 483 -33.18 8.87 -10.52
N HIS A 484 -34.18 9.48 -11.13
CA HIS A 484 -34.84 10.78 -10.95
C HIS A 484 -34.78 11.44 -9.58
#